data_cbf63dcd7487fc1375b08beb75a1bc9d
#
_entry.id   cbf63dcd7487fc1375b08beb75a1bc9d
#
_cell.length_a   1.000
_cell.length_b   1.000
_cell.length_c   1.000
_cell.angle_alpha   90.00
_cell.angle_beta   90.00
_cell.angle_gamma   90.00
#
_symmetry.space_group_name_H-M   'P 1'
#
loop_
_entity.id
_entity.type
_entity.pdbx_description
1 polymer ?
#
loop_
_entity_poly.entity_id
_entity_poly.type
_entity_poly.pdbx_seq_one_letter_code
_entity_poly.pdbx_strand_id
1 'polypeptide(L)'
;MPSVAFMGSHPLGERCLDQLTSHDDFDVELVVTYGPNEDTWWDGCLYDRAKQHGHRVVTRSSERVVLEHDVDYLISVYYPNILGEELLAHPDIAPLNLHQAELPRYRGRTVFSHAIMNARDDDHWRYGTTLHVMAPEVDAGDIVARRFVPIAETDTARALYDRVTDASVELFREQLTTLCDEAVHRVATPQTAYNGERYFYTKESLDGEKEIPPARLDADDEATQLAVYDKIRALDFPPFEPAYTELGGRRVYLTATNYEDLFSGARVPTVGTETEAIPVAGNARRS
;
A
#
# COMPACT_ATOMS: atom_id res chain seq x y z
N MET A 1 -0.18 26.16 -10.46
CA MET A 1 -1.19 25.26 -9.86
C MET A 1 -1.12 23.96 -10.63
N PRO A 2 -0.47 22.93 -10.06
CA PRO A 2 -0.30 21.67 -10.79
C PRO A 2 -1.65 21.02 -11.15
N SER A 3 -1.76 20.56 -12.40
CA SER A 3 -2.90 19.81 -12.92
C SER A 3 -2.72 18.32 -12.67
N VAL A 4 -3.79 17.61 -12.27
CA VAL A 4 -3.73 16.23 -11.80
C VAL A 4 -4.75 15.34 -12.53
N ALA A 5 -4.28 14.24 -13.12
CA ALA A 5 -5.12 13.08 -13.39
C ALA A 5 -5.04 12.13 -12.19
N PHE A 6 -6.16 11.94 -11.48
CA PHE A 6 -6.23 11.07 -10.32
C PHE A 6 -6.80 9.71 -10.72
N MET A 7 -6.02 8.66 -10.57
CA MET A 7 -6.40 7.27 -10.87
C MET A 7 -6.49 6.50 -9.57
N GLY A 8 -7.68 6.11 -9.15
CA GLY A 8 -7.81 5.52 -7.84
C GLY A 8 -9.05 4.67 -7.64
N SER A 9 -9.12 4.09 -6.46
CA SER A 9 -10.30 3.37 -5.96
C SER A 9 -10.21 3.25 -4.43
N HIS A 10 -11.18 2.58 -3.80
CA HIS A 10 -11.10 2.28 -2.39
C HIS A 10 -11.23 3.52 -1.47
N PRO A 11 -11.63 3.38 -0.18
CA PRO A 11 -11.66 4.50 0.77
C PRO A 11 -10.34 5.28 0.89
N LEU A 12 -9.19 4.63 0.66
CA LEU A 12 -7.91 5.34 0.61
C LEU A 12 -7.89 6.35 -0.55
N GLY A 13 -8.33 5.93 -1.76
CA GLY A 13 -8.43 6.84 -2.91
C GLY A 13 -9.41 7.99 -2.66
N GLU A 14 -10.55 7.73 -2.01
CA GLU A 14 -11.52 8.77 -1.65
C GLU A 14 -10.89 9.81 -0.72
N ARG A 15 -10.21 9.37 0.35
CA ARG A 15 -9.55 10.24 1.33
C ARG A 15 -8.42 11.06 0.69
N CYS A 16 -7.66 10.48 -0.23
CA CYS A 16 -6.61 11.21 -0.96
C CYS A 16 -7.20 12.22 -1.96
N LEU A 17 -8.26 11.87 -2.67
CA LEU A 17 -8.97 12.80 -3.56
C LEU A 17 -9.55 13.98 -2.78
N ASP A 18 -10.14 13.74 -1.61
CA ASP A 18 -10.66 14.80 -0.73
C ASP A 18 -9.56 15.81 -0.37
N GLN A 19 -8.35 15.32 -0.08
CA GLN A 19 -7.22 16.19 0.25
C GLN A 19 -6.79 17.04 -0.95
N LEU A 20 -6.69 16.46 -2.14
CA LEU A 20 -6.40 17.21 -3.36
C LEU A 20 -7.48 18.27 -3.65
N THR A 21 -8.75 17.87 -3.59
CA THR A 21 -9.88 18.75 -3.87
C THR A 21 -10.00 19.91 -2.87
N SER A 22 -9.63 19.67 -1.61
CA SER A 22 -9.67 20.70 -0.56
C SER A 22 -8.45 21.62 -0.54
N HIS A 23 -7.46 21.37 -1.39
CA HIS A 23 -6.23 22.15 -1.48
C HIS A 23 -6.30 23.12 -2.67
N ASP A 24 -6.34 24.41 -2.41
CA ASP A 24 -6.55 25.47 -3.43
C ASP A 24 -5.45 25.51 -4.53
N ASP A 25 -4.30 24.86 -4.29
CA ASP A 25 -3.16 24.88 -5.21
C ASP A 25 -3.14 23.71 -6.21
N PHE A 26 -4.19 22.88 -6.28
CA PHE A 26 -4.29 21.80 -7.27
C PHE A 26 -5.52 21.96 -8.17
N ASP A 27 -5.37 21.52 -9.42
CA ASP A 27 -6.47 21.36 -10.36
C ASP A 27 -6.64 19.87 -10.73
N VAL A 28 -7.75 19.26 -10.29
CA VAL A 28 -8.05 17.85 -10.61
C VAL A 28 -8.84 17.80 -11.92
N GLU A 29 -8.13 17.67 -13.03
CA GLU A 29 -8.67 17.62 -14.39
C GLU A 29 -9.58 16.42 -14.64
N LEU A 30 -9.18 15.26 -14.11
CA LEU A 30 -9.84 13.99 -14.38
C LEU A 30 -9.65 13.00 -13.25
N VAL A 31 -10.72 12.27 -12.92
CA VAL A 31 -10.67 11.10 -12.03
C VAL A 31 -10.97 9.85 -12.83
N VAL A 32 -10.12 8.83 -12.71
CA VAL A 32 -10.29 7.51 -13.31
C VAL A 32 -10.48 6.47 -12.21
N THR A 33 -11.58 5.72 -12.25
CA THR A 33 -11.93 4.78 -11.18
C THR A 33 -12.80 3.62 -11.66
N TYR A 34 -13.25 2.78 -10.75
CA TYR A 34 -14.29 1.79 -11.00
C TYR A 34 -15.61 2.48 -11.41
N GLY A 35 -16.42 1.76 -12.19
CA GLY A 35 -17.79 2.19 -12.45
C GLY A 35 -18.65 2.13 -11.17
N PRO A 36 -19.74 2.92 -11.09
CA PRO A 36 -20.54 3.02 -9.87
C PRO A 36 -21.30 1.73 -9.49
N ASN A 37 -21.39 0.76 -10.41
CA ASN A 37 -22.07 -0.52 -10.21
C ASN A 37 -21.08 -1.72 -10.23
N GLU A 38 -19.79 -1.47 -10.15
CA GLU A 38 -18.83 -2.55 -10.06
C GLU A 38 -18.74 -3.06 -8.60
N ASP A 39 -18.78 -4.38 -8.43
CA ASP A 39 -18.65 -5.01 -7.12
C ASP A 39 -17.24 -4.85 -6.57
N THR A 40 -17.15 -4.40 -5.32
CA THR A 40 -15.91 -4.25 -4.57
C THR A 40 -16.03 -4.92 -3.20
N TRP A 41 -14.90 -5.28 -2.58
CA TRP A 41 -14.89 -5.86 -1.23
C TRP A 41 -14.91 -4.80 -0.12
N TRP A 42 -14.82 -3.51 -0.48
CA TRP A 42 -14.84 -2.38 0.44
C TRP A 42 -16.11 -1.55 0.28
N ASP A 43 -16.43 -0.78 1.30
CA ASP A 43 -17.51 0.22 1.28
C ASP A 43 -17.02 1.53 0.65
N GLY A 44 -17.96 2.30 0.06
CA GLY A 44 -17.64 3.58 -0.58
C GLY A 44 -17.54 3.47 -2.11
N CYS A 45 -17.53 4.62 -2.76
CA CYS A 45 -17.51 4.72 -4.21
C CYS A 45 -16.79 6.00 -4.65
N LEU A 46 -15.55 5.86 -5.08
CA LEU A 46 -14.75 6.99 -5.55
C LEU A 46 -15.41 7.71 -6.75
N TYR A 47 -16.15 6.98 -7.59
CA TYR A 47 -16.91 7.56 -8.70
C TYR A 47 -17.92 8.60 -8.19
N ASP A 48 -18.74 8.22 -7.22
CA ASP A 48 -19.73 9.11 -6.63
C ASP A 48 -19.09 10.25 -5.84
N ARG A 49 -17.99 9.95 -5.13
CA ARG A 49 -17.22 10.97 -4.38
C ARG A 49 -16.65 12.04 -5.30
N ALA A 50 -16.04 11.65 -6.40
CA ALA A 50 -15.51 12.58 -7.40
C ALA A 50 -16.63 13.43 -8.07
N LYS A 51 -17.78 12.81 -8.36
CA LYS A 51 -18.96 13.53 -8.85
C LYS A 51 -19.49 14.55 -7.86
N GLN A 52 -19.53 14.23 -6.56
CA GLN A 52 -19.93 15.17 -5.50
C GLN A 52 -19.02 16.39 -5.44
N HIS A 53 -17.72 16.21 -5.69
CA HIS A 53 -16.76 17.30 -5.82
C HIS A 53 -16.82 18.06 -7.14
N GLY A 54 -17.62 17.61 -8.10
CA GLY A 54 -17.78 18.25 -9.42
C GLY A 54 -16.71 17.88 -10.43
N HIS A 55 -15.85 16.90 -10.14
CA HIS A 55 -14.80 16.47 -11.05
C HIS A 55 -15.35 15.71 -12.27
N ARG A 56 -14.64 15.78 -13.38
CA ARG A 56 -14.83 14.88 -14.51
C ARG A 56 -14.40 13.47 -14.11
N VAL A 57 -15.27 12.48 -14.33
CA VAL A 57 -15.01 11.09 -13.96
C VAL A 57 -15.18 10.19 -15.17
N VAL A 58 -14.22 9.29 -15.37
CA VAL A 58 -14.30 8.19 -16.33
C VAL A 58 -14.04 6.86 -15.64
N THR A 59 -14.52 5.77 -16.24
CA THR A 59 -14.26 4.45 -15.71
C THR A 59 -12.88 3.94 -16.16
N ARG A 60 -12.30 3.04 -15.38
CA ARG A 60 -10.98 2.41 -15.64
C ARG A 60 -10.87 1.74 -17.02
N SER A 61 -11.98 1.35 -17.64
CA SER A 61 -12.00 0.84 -19.02
C SER A 61 -11.70 1.92 -20.06
N SER A 62 -11.78 3.19 -19.69
CA SER A 62 -11.52 4.35 -20.55
C SER A 62 -10.30 5.15 -20.05
N GLU A 63 -9.38 4.53 -19.31
CA GLU A 63 -8.23 5.22 -18.69
C GLU A 63 -7.35 6.00 -19.69
N ARG A 64 -7.32 5.57 -20.95
CA ARG A 64 -6.57 6.27 -22.02
C ARG A 64 -7.08 7.68 -22.33
N VAL A 65 -8.28 8.06 -21.86
CA VAL A 65 -8.79 9.43 -21.95
C VAL A 65 -7.85 10.42 -21.22
N VAL A 66 -7.06 9.97 -20.26
CA VAL A 66 -6.01 10.79 -19.62
C VAL A 66 -5.07 11.41 -20.65
N LEU A 67 -4.76 10.70 -21.75
CA LEU A 67 -3.88 11.15 -22.82
C LEU A 67 -4.45 12.34 -23.65
N GLU A 68 -5.71 12.68 -23.47
CA GLU A 68 -6.38 13.81 -24.10
C GLU A 68 -6.32 15.10 -23.26
N HIS A 69 -5.70 15.03 -22.06
CA HIS A 69 -5.58 16.12 -21.09
C HIS A 69 -4.11 16.42 -20.81
N ASP A 70 -3.74 17.69 -20.82
CA ASP A 70 -2.42 18.11 -20.35
C ASP A 70 -2.42 18.06 -18.82
N VAL A 71 -1.57 17.24 -18.22
CA VAL A 71 -1.47 17.05 -16.77
C VAL A 71 -0.03 17.08 -16.29
N ASP A 72 0.20 17.77 -15.18
CA ASP A 72 1.50 17.81 -14.52
C ASP A 72 1.78 16.50 -13.78
N TYR A 73 0.77 15.95 -13.13
CA TYR A 73 0.86 14.69 -12.40
C TYR A 73 -0.20 13.69 -12.82
N LEU A 74 0.20 12.43 -12.90
CA LEU A 74 -0.69 11.29 -12.85
C LEU A 74 -0.51 10.63 -11.48
N ILE A 75 -1.55 10.66 -10.63
CA ILE A 75 -1.48 10.12 -9.26
C ILE A 75 -2.32 8.87 -9.16
N SER A 76 -1.67 7.74 -8.84
CA SER A 76 -2.29 6.43 -8.64
C SER A 76 -2.43 6.12 -7.16
N VAL A 77 -3.65 5.78 -6.71
CA VAL A 77 -3.94 5.38 -5.32
C VAL A 77 -4.88 4.18 -5.32
N TYR A 78 -4.38 3.02 -4.95
CA TYR A 78 -5.17 1.77 -4.96
C TYR A 78 -5.83 1.48 -6.32
N TYR A 79 -5.13 1.79 -7.40
CA TYR A 79 -5.63 1.60 -8.76
C TYR A 79 -5.34 0.17 -9.26
N PRO A 80 -6.33 -0.52 -9.88
CA PRO A 80 -6.20 -1.95 -10.14
C PRO A 80 -5.36 -2.30 -11.37
N ASN A 81 -5.28 -1.38 -12.35
CA ASN A 81 -4.62 -1.65 -13.63
C ASN A 81 -3.12 -1.35 -13.55
N ILE A 82 -2.32 -2.11 -14.27
CA ILE A 82 -0.92 -1.76 -14.54
C ILE A 82 -0.93 -0.79 -15.71
N LEU A 83 -0.36 0.39 -15.51
CA LEU A 83 -0.33 1.44 -16.52
C LEU A 83 0.75 1.15 -17.57
N GLY A 84 0.40 1.34 -18.84
CA GLY A 84 1.35 1.22 -19.95
C GLY A 84 2.31 2.41 -20.04
N GLU A 85 3.43 2.21 -20.73
CA GLU A 85 4.50 3.21 -20.90
C GLU A 85 4.00 4.57 -21.38
N GLU A 86 3.00 4.59 -22.27
CA GLU A 86 2.42 5.82 -22.81
C GLU A 86 1.76 6.68 -21.72
N LEU A 87 1.01 6.05 -20.78
CA LEU A 87 0.41 6.74 -19.65
C LEU A 87 1.48 7.16 -18.61
N LEU A 88 2.51 6.34 -18.41
CA LEU A 88 3.61 6.65 -17.50
C LEU A 88 4.48 7.83 -17.99
N ALA A 89 4.60 7.99 -19.31
CA ALA A 89 5.40 9.07 -19.91
C ALA A 89 4.58 10.34 -20.16
N HIS A 90 3.26 10.31 -19.93
CA HIS A 90 2.36 11.38 -20.32
C HIS A 90 2.41 12.63 -19.42
N PRO A 91 2.42 12.53 -18.07
CA PRO A 91 2.43 13.71 -17.23
C PRO A 91 3.74 14.50 -17.37
N ASP A 92 3.64 15.83 -17.42
CA ASP A 92 4.78 16.72 -17.62
C ASP A 92 5.81 16.64 -16.49
N ILE A 93 5.37 16.38 -15.24
CA ILE A 93 6.26 16.31 -14.08
C ILE A 93 6.49 14.86 -13.69
N ALA A 94 5.47 14.13 -13.24
CA ALA A 94 5.67 12.75 -12.81
C ALA A 94 4.40 11.90 -12.75
N PRO A 95 4.49 10.60 -13.11
CA PRO A 95 3.53 9.58 -12.70
C PRO A 95 3.87 9.09 -11.29
N LEU A 96 2.94 9.17 -10.34
CA LEU A 96 3.15 8.82 -8.94
C LEU A 96 2.20 7.70 -8.49
N ASN A 97 2.69 6.84 -7.61
CA ASN A 97 1.86 5.82 -6.96
C ASN A 97 2.04 5.86 -5.44
N LEU A 98 0.92 5.87 -4.73
CA LEU A 98 0.88 5.65 -3.28
C LEU A 98 0.71 4.15 -3.03
N HIS A 99 1.82 3.47 -2.78
CA HIS A 99 1.88 2.04 -2.55
C HIS A 99 1.83 1.72 -1.06
N GLN A 100 0.88 0.88 -0.64
CA GLN A 100 0.72 0.49 0.77
C GLN A 100 1.74 -0.61 1.15
N ALA A 101 3.02 -0.33 0.90
CA ALA A 101 4.13 -1.18 1.30
C ALA A 101 5.40 -0.39 1.55
N GLU A 102 6.31 -0.99 2.34
CA GLU A 102 7.67 -0.50 2.55
C GLU A 102 8.52 -0.82 1.32
N LEU A 103 8.67 0.13 0.39
CA LEU A 103 9.64 0.01 -0.71
C LEU A 103 11.06 0.35 -0.22
N PRO A 104 12.09 -0.31 -0.74
CA PRO A 104 12.09 -1.34 -1.78
C PRO A 104 11.86 -2.78 -1.28
N ARG A 105 11.56 -2.96 0.02
CA ARG A 105 11.47 -4.28 0.63
C ARG A 105 10.31 -5.11 0.08
N TYR A 106 9.13 -4.52 -0.06
CA TYR A 106 7.92 -5.21 -0.46
C TYR A 106 7.29 -4.60 -1.71
N ARG A 107 7.46 -5.25 -2.84
CA ARG A 107 6.86 -4.87 -4.13
C ARG A 107 5.76 -5.85 -4.53
N GLY A 108 4.81 -5.38 -5.31
CA GLY A 108 3.75 -6.20 -5.88
C GLY A 108 2.49 -6.27 -5.04
N ARG A 109 1.89 -7.45 -4.90
CA ARG A 109 0.56 -7.65 -4.29
C ARG A 109 0.62 -8.59 -3.10
N THR A 110 -0.46 -8.63 -2.30
CA THR A 110 -0.58 -9.50 -1.10
C THR A 110 0.50 -9.28 -0.04
N VAL A 111 1.18 -8.14 -0.11
CA VAL A 111 2.40 -7.83 0.65
C VAL A 111 2.17 -7.71 2.17
N PHE A 112 0.96 -7.38 2.64
CA PHE A 112 0.63 -7.37 4.08
C PHE A 112 0.81 -8.75 4.73
N SER A 113 0.24 -9.79 4.09
CA SER A 113 0.36 -11.18 4.55
C SER A 113 1.82 -11.62 4.59
N HIS A 114 2.56 -11.35 3.53
CA HIS A 114 3.97 -11.73 3.47
C HIS A 114 4.82 -10.95 4.48
N ALA A 115 4.53 -9.67 4.72
CA ALA A 115 5.25 -8.89 5.72
C ALA A 115 5.07 -9.46 7.13
N ILE A 116 3.88 -9.94 7.48
CA ILE A 116 3.62 -10.59 8.76
C ILE A 116 4.34 -11.94 8.84
N MET A 117 4.29 -12.78 7.78
CA MET A 117 4.97 -14.07 7.75
C MET A 117 6.50 -13.93 7.84
N ASN A 118 7.06 -12.90 7.20
CA ASN A 118 8.51 -12.68 7.20
C ASN A 118 9.02 -11.96 8.45
N ALA A 119 8.14 -11.28 9.21
CA ALA A 119 8.55 -10.38 10.28
C ALA A 119 9.47 -11.04 11.31
N ARG A 120 9.16 -12.29 11.69
CA ARG A 120 9.94 -13.05 12.69
C ARG A 120 11.25 -13.59 12.14
N ASP A 121 11.23 -14.15 10.94
CA ASP A 121 12.41 -14.76 10.32
C ASP A 121 13.46 -13.71 9.94
N ASP A 122 13.00 -12.51 9.52
CA ASP A 122 13.85 -11.39 9.13
C ASP A 122 14.21 -10.46 10.30
N ASP A 123 13.66 -10.69 11.49
CA ASP A 123 13.69 -9.74 12.63
C ASP A 123 13.30 -8.32 12.21
N HIS A 124 12.24 -8.21 11.37
CA HIS A 124 11.78 -6.96 10.77
C HIS A 124 10.32 -6.67 11.14
N TRP A 125 10.13 -6.07 12.30
CA TRP A 125 8.83 -5.81 12.92
C TRP A 125 8.24 -4.44 12.55
N ARG A 126 8.48 -4.02 11.33
CA ARG A 126 7.87 -2.81 10.78
C ARG A 126 7.36 -3.05 9.38
N TYR A 127 6.43 -2.21 8.99
CA TYR A 127 5.88 -2.14 7.65
C TYR A 127 5.66 -0.67 7.27
N GLY A 128 5.09 -0.37 6.09
CA GLY A 128 4.89 1.03 5.76
C GLY A 128 4.08 1.27 4.50
N THR A 129 4.11 2.51 4.08
CA THR A 129 3.56 3.02 2.84
C THR A 129 4.58 3.91 2.17
N THR A 130 4.55 3.95 0.85
CA THR A 130 5.53 4.66 0.03
C THR A 130 4.84 5.45 -1.07
N LEU A 131 5.14 6.75 -1.19
CA LEU A 131 4.89 7.52 -2.39
C LEU A 131 6.14 7.41 -3.28
N HIS A 132 5.98 6.94 -4.51
CA HIS A 132 7.09 6.77 -5.44
C HIS A 132 6.72 7.18 -6.86
N VAL A 133 7.72 7.50 -7.67
CA VAL A 133 7.57 7.70 -9.11
C VAL A 133 7.30 6.32 -9.74
N MET A 134 6.32 6.21 -10.61
CA MET A 134 6.07 4.97 -11.32
C MET A 134 7.10 4.74 -12.42
N ALA A 135 7.44 3.48 -12.65
CA ALA A 135 8.34 3.00 -13.69
C ALA A 135 7.69 1.83 -14.44
N PRO A 136 8.20 1.44 -15.62
CA PRO A 136 7.67 0.30 -16.35
C PRO A 136 7.70 -1.01 -15.55
N GLU A 137 8.71 -1.19 -14.69
CA GLU A 137 8.75 -2.30 -13.75
C GLU A 137 7.92 -1.98 -12.50
N VAL A 138 7.03 -2.91 -12.10
CA VAL A 138 6.08 -2.71 -11.00
C VAL A 138 6.79 -2.33 -9.70
N ASP A 139 6.36 -1.22 -9.09
CA ASP A 139 6.83 -0.67 -7.82
C ASP A 139 8.36 -0.49 -7.73
N ALA A 140 9.04 -0.26 -8.87
CA ALA A 140 10.51 -0.15 -8.95
C ALA A 140 11.04 1.28 -9.05
N GLY A 141 10.18 2.26 -9.24
CA GLY A 141 10.59 3.65 -9.42
C GLY A 141 11.11 4.32 -8.15
N ASP A 142 11.67 5.51 -8.32
CA ASP A 142 12.33 6.26 -7.26
C ASP A 142 11.37 6.66 -6.14
N ILE A 143 11.81 6.53 -4.90
CA ILE A 143 11.04 6.79 -3.68
C ILE A 143 11.03 8.29 -3.40
N VAL A 144 9.84 8.89 -3.33
CA VAL A 144 9.62 10.29 -2.94
C VAL A 144 9.58 10.42 -1.43
N ALA A 145 8.76 9.58 -0.77
CA ALA A 145 8.64 9.57 0.68
C ALA A 145 8.10 8.21 1.18
N ARG A 146 8.39 7.89 2.44
CA ARG A 146 7.90 6.69 3.13
C ARG A 146 7.39 7.03 4.51
N ARG A 147 6.41 6.25 4.97
CA ARG A 147 5.95 6.30 6.35
C ARG A 147 5.83 4.89 6.89
N PHE A 148 6.35 4.67 8.11
CA PHE A 148 6.42 3.35 8.72
C PHE A 148 5.41 3.20 9.85
N VAL A 149 4.98 1.96 10.06
CA VAL A 149 4.16 1.52 11.18
C VAL A 149 4.74 0.23 11.76
N PRO A 150 4.59 -0.04 13.05
CA PRO A 150 5.03 -1.30 13.63
C PRO A 150 4.16 -2.47 13.14
N ILE A 151 4.74 -3.67 13.08
CA ILE A 151 4.03 -4.95 13.06
C ILE A 151 4.04 -5.47 14.49
N ALA A 152 2.87 -5.57 15.13
CA ALA A 152 2.77 -6.22 16.43
C ALA A 152 2.69 -7.76 16.26
N GLU A 153 3.16 -8.50 17.25
CA GLU A 153 3.09 -9.98 17.25
C GLU A 153 1.64 -10.51 17.18
N THR A 154 0.69 -9.67 17.56
CA THR A 154 -0.75 -9.99 17.54
C THR A 154 -1.50 -9.40 16.35
N ASP A 155 -0.83 -8.66 15.47
CA ASP A 155 -1.50 -8.07 14.30
C ASP A 155 -1.98 -9.16 13.33
N THR A 156 -3.23 -9.05 12.92
CA THR A 156 -3.73 -9.71 11.71
C THR A 156 -3.37 -8.88 10.47
N ALA A 157 -3.42 -9.48 9.29
CA ALA A 157 -3.24 -8.73 8.05
C ALA A 157 -4.26 -7.59 7.93
N ARG A 158 -5.48 -7.76 8.42
CA ARG A 158 -6.50 -6.70 8.45
C ARG A 158 -6.12 -5.56 9.39
N ALA A 159 -5.64 -5.86 10.60
CA ALA A 159 -5.24 -4.82 11.55
C ALA A 159 -4.05 -3.99 11.05
N LEU A 160 -3.06 -4.66 10.46
CA LEU A 160 -1.93 -3.99 9.82
C LEU A 160 -2.37 -3.11 8.64
N TYR A 161 -3.25 -3.64 7.77
CA TYR A 161 -3.80 -2.91 6.64
C TYR A 161 -4.55 -1.64 7.07
N ASP A 162 -5.41 -1.70 8.08
CA ASP A 162 -6.15 -0.54 8.57
C ASP A 162 -5.19 0.55 9.07
N ARG A 163 -4.15 0.16 9.82
CA ARG A 163 -3.10 1.09 10.32
C ARG A 163 -2.30 1.71 9.17
N VAL A 164 -1.92 0.93 8.16
CA VAL A 164 -1.18 1.43 7.00
C VAL A 164 -2.04 2.33 6.13
N THR A 165 -3.35 2.06 6.05
CA THR A 165 -4.28 2.93 5.32
C THR A 165 -4.30 4.33 5.92
N ASP A 166 -4.36 4.45 7.25
CA ASP A 166 -4.28 5.75 7.92
C ASP A 166 -2.92 6.43 7.70
N ALA A 167 -1.83 5.67 7.84
CA ALA A 167 -0.48 6.17 7.56
C ALA A 167 -0.31 6.64 6.11
N SER A 168 -0.98 5.99 5.15
CA SER A 168 -0.96 6.37 3.73
C SER A 168 -1.64 7.70 3.48
N VAL A 169 -2.78 7.95 4.13
CA VAL A 169 -3.48 9.24 4.04
C VAL A 169 -2.62 10.36 4.63
N GLU A 170 -1.97 10.11 5.77
CA GLU A 170 -1.09 11.10 6.40
C GLU A 170 0.15 11.37 5.53
N LEU A 171 0.78 10.33 4.98
CA LEU A 171 1.91 10.49 4.05
C LEU A 171 1.51 11.33 2.84
N PHE A 172 0.36 11.01 2.22
CA PHE A 172 -0.12 11.74 1.06
C PHE A 172 -0.33 13.21 1.38
N ARG A 173 -0.99 13.52 2.50
CA ARG A 173 -1.22 14.90 2.97
C ARG A 173 0.08 15.67 3.16
N GLU A 174 1.09 15.05 3.78
CA GLU A 174 2.40 15.68 4.00
C GLU A 174 3.13 15.97 2.68
N GLN A 175 2.90 15.16 1.65
CA GLN A 175 3.56 15.34 0.36
C GLN A 175 2.88 16.35 -0.57
N LEU A 176 1.70 16.86 -0.25
CA LEU A 176 1.03 17.88 -1.08
C LEU A 176 1.93 19.12 -1.30
N THR A 177 2.67 19.57 -0.29
CA THR A 177 3.65 20.66 -0.44
C THR A 177 4.76 20.30 -1.45
N THR A 178 5.28 19.07 -1.40
CA THR A 178 6.30 18.60 -2.35
C THR A 178 5.77 18.61 -3.80
N LEU A 179 4.49 18.25 -3.97
CA LEU A 179 3.82 18.28 -5.27
C LEU A 179 3.58 19.71 -5.76
N CYS A 180 3.08 20.61 -4.88
CA CYS A 180 2.89 22.02 -5.21
C CYS A 180 4.18 22.72 -5.62
N ASP A 181 5.29 22.40 -4.97
CA ASP A 181 6.62 22.98 -5.22
C ASP A 181 7.33 22.32 -6.43
N GLU A 182 6.66 21.39 -7.13
CA GLU A 182 7.20 20.61 -8.25
C GLU A 182 8.55 19.96 -7.90
N ALA A 183 8.69 19.54 -6.64
CA ALA A 183 9.96 19.11 -6.06
C ALA A 183 10.20 17.60 -6.18
N VAL A 184 9.29 16.84 -6.76
CA VAL A 184 9.32 15.37 -6.81
C VAL A 184 10.68 14.84 -7.26
N HIS A 185 11.17 15.25 -8.43
CA HIS A 185 12.46 14.79 -8.94
C HIS A 185 13.68 15.27 -8.13
N ARG A 186 13.52 16.33 -7.34
CA ARG A 186 14.58 16.84 -6.48
C ARG A 186 14.74 16.02 -5.20
N VAL A 187 13.62 15.46 -4.70
CA VAL A 187 13.59 14.67 -3.46
C VAL A 187 13.62 13.16 -3.70
N ALA A 188 13.19 12.71 -4.88
CA ALA A 188 13.13 11.29 -5.20
C ALA A 188 14.52 10.63 -5.13
N THR A 189 14.55 9.44 -4.54
CA THR A 189 15.79 8.67 -4.33
C THR A 189 15.63 7.28 -4.97
N PRO A 190 16.60 6.85 -5.80
CA PRO A 190 16.58 5.53 -6.40
C PRO A 190 16.49 4.42 -5.35
N GLN A 191 15.67 3.41 -5.60
CA GLN A 191 15.55 2.28 -4.68
C GLN A 191 16.87 1.55 -4.41
N THR A 192 17.83 1.64 -5.34
CA THR A 192 19.16 1.07 -5.19
C THR A 192 19.99 1.72 -4.08
N ALA A 193 19.62 2.93 -3.64
CA ALA A 193 20.28 3.61 -2.51
C ALA A 193 19.90 3.02 -1.14
N TYR A 194 18.87 2.18 -1.09
CA TYR A 194 18.39 1.55 0.15
C TYR A 194 18.95 0.13 0.27
N ASN A 195 19.42 -0.20 1.46
CA ASN A 195 19.88 -1.55 1.80
C ASN A 195 18.74 -2.41 2.36
N GLY A 196 18.95 -3.71 2.42
CA GLY A 196 18.06 -4.70 3.03
C GLY A 196 17.45 -5.67 2.01
N GLU A 197 16.66 -6.58 2.54
CA GLU A 197 15.96 -7.60 1.75
C GLU A 197 14.94 -6.97 0.79
N ARG A 198 14.72 -7.65 -0.34
CA ARG A 198 13.81 -7.22 -1.39
C ARG A 198 12.96 -8.37 -1.84
N TYR A 199 11.65 -8.21 -1.68
CA TYR A 199 10.65 -9.20 -2.04
C TYR A 199 9.76 -8.67 -3.16
N PHE A 200 9.38 -9.55 -4.07
CA PHE A 200 8.37 -9.28 -5.08
C PHE A 200 7.31 -10.37 -5.04
N TYR A 201 6.09 -9.98 -4.75
CA TYR A 201 4.95 -10.89 -4.64
C TYR A 201 3.89 -10.61 -5.69
N THR A 202 3.32 -11.66 -6.26
CA THR A 202 2.21 -11.59 -7.19
C THR A 202 0.89 -11.89 -6.49
N LYS A 203 -0.21 -11.80 -7.21
CA LYS A 203 -1.53 -12.16 -6.69
C LYS A 203 -1.58 -13.64 -6.28
N GLU A 204 -0.86 -14.48 -7.01
CA GLU A 204 -0.83 -15.93 -6.85
C GLU A 204 0.14 -16.39 -5.75
N SER A 205 0.93 -15.50 -5.17
CA SER A 205 1.95 -15.85 -4.17
C SER A 205 1.39 -16.42 -2.86
N LEU A 206 0.09 -16.27 -2.61
CA LEU A 206 -0.62 -16.92 -1.51
C LEU A 206 -1.34 -18.23 -1.92
N ASP A 207 -1.26 -18.63 -3.19
CA ASP A 207 -1.88 -19.87 -3.65
C ASP A 207 -1.15 -21.07 -3.02
N GLY A 208 -1.93 -21.95 -2.37
CA GLY A 208 -1.39 -23.10 -1.61
C GLY A 208 -0.89 -22.76 -0.19
N GLU A 209 -0.76 -21.47 0.16
CA GLU A 209 -0.34 -21.06 1.50
C GLU A 209 -1.46 -21.16 2.55
N LYS A 210 -2.72 -21.23 2.14
CA LYS A 210 -3.86 -21.21 3.07
C LYS A 210 -4.07 -22.49 3.83
N GLU A 211 -3.66 -23.62 3.28
CA GLU A 211 -3.78 -24.90 3.96
C GLU A 211 -2.68 -25.10 4.99
N ILE A 212 -3.07 -25.43 6.21
CA ILE A 212 -2.17 -25.82 7.30
C ILE A 212 -2.45 -27.28 7.62
N PRO A 213 -1.51 -28.20 7.32
CA PRO A 213 -1.68 -29.62 7.64
C PRO A 213 -1.91 -29.84 9.14
N PRO A 214 -2.82 -30.77 9.53
CA PRO A 214 -3.08 -31.05 10.95
C PRO A 214 -1.83 -31.36 11.77
N ALA A 215 -0.86 -32.04 11.19
CA ALA A 215 0.42 -32.34 11.86
C ALA A 215 1.22 -31.08 12.25
N ARG A 216 1.02 -29.96 11.57
CA ARG A 216 1.67 -28.68 11.96
C ARG A 216 0.94 -27.98 13.09
N LEU A 217 -0.38 -28.19 13.22
CA LEU A 217 -1.17 -27.67 14.34
C LEU A 217 -0.88 -28.41 15.65
N ASP A 218 -0.43 -29.66 15.54
CA ASP A 218 -0.09 -30.55 16.69
C ASP A 218 1.44 -30.65 16.91
N ALA A 219 2.20 -29.65 16.42
CA ALA A 219 3.64 -29.64 16.61
C ALA A 219 4.03 -29.27 18.04
N ASP A 220 5.01 -29.99 18.60
CA ASP A 220 5.50 -29.76 19.97
C ASP A 220 6.60 -28.70 20.08
N ASP A 221 7.22 -28.33 18.95
CA ASP A 221 8.29 -27.34 18.94
C ASP A 221 7.74 -25.89 18.75
N GLU A 222 8.30 -24.98 19.56
CA GLU A 222 7.88 -23.58 19.62
C GLU A 222 8.04 -22.86 18.25
N ALA A 223 9.09 -23.16 17.50
CA ALA A 223 9.33 -22.50 16.21
C ALA A 223 8.23 -22.84 15.21
N THR A 224 7.81 -24.11 15.12
CA THR A 224 6.68 -24.51 14.27
C THR A 224 5.37 -23.90 14.75
N GLN A 225 5.13 -23.86 16.07
CA GLN A 225 3.92 -23.23 16.62
C GLN A 225 3.84 -21.75 16.28
N LEU A 226 4.93 -21.01 16.43
CA LEU A 226 5.00 -19.58 16.06
C LEU A 226 4.84 -19.36 14.57
N ALA A 227 5.46 -20.17 13.71
CA ALA A 227 5.30 -20.07 12.27
C ALA A 227 3.85 -20.34 11.81
N VAL A 228 3.18 -21.31 12.44
CA VAL A 228 1.75 -21.58 12.19
C VAL A 228 0.89 -20.41 12.64
N TYR A 229 1.16 -19.86 13.82
CA TYR A 229 0.47 -18.70 14.33
C TYR A 229 0.64 -17.49 13.42
N ASP A 230 1.88 -17.17 13.03
CA ASP A 230 2.18 -16.06 12.12
C ASP A 230 1.48 -16.22 10.77
N LYS A 231 1.37 -17.46 10.26
CA LYS A 231 0.64 -17.77 9.04
C LYS A 231 -0.87 -17.57 9.19
N ILE A 232 -1.47 -18.00 10.30
CA ILE A 232 -2.90 -17.81 10.57
C ILE A 232 -3.25 -16.30 10.60
N ARG A 233 -2.51 -15.50 11.36
CA ARG A 233 -2.76 -14.06 11.47
C ARG A 233 -2.46 -13.30 10.18
N ALA A 234 -1.46 -13.74 9.41
CA ALA A 234 -1.10 -13.16 8.11
C ALA A 234 -2.18 -13.39 7.03
N LEU A 235 -2.99 -14.43 7.17
CA LEU A 235 -4.09 -14.76 6.25
C LEU A 235 -5.46 -14.32 6.79
N ASP A 236 -5.51 -13.73 7.99
CA ASP A 236 -6.74 -13.21 8.57
C ASP A 236 -7.02 -11.79 8.07
N PHE A 237 -7.74 -11.75 6.95
CA PHE A 237 -8.14 -10.52 6.27
C PHE A 237 -9.56 -10.66 5.68
N PRO A 238 -10.61 -10.49 6.49
CA PRO A 238 -11.98 -10.49 5.97
C PRO A 238 -12.19 -9.40 4.90
N PRO A 239 -12.94 -9.68 3.81
CA PRO A 239 -13.76 -10.87 3.57
C PRO A 239 -13.07 -12.01 2.81
N PHE A 240 -11.74 -11.99 2.70
CA PHE A 240 -11.01 -13.03 1.99
C PHE A 240 -10.94 -14.32 2.82
N GLU A 241 -10.81 -15.46 2.13
CA GLU A 241 -10.69 -16.77 2.76
C GLU A 241 -9.44 -16.83 3.64
N PRO A 242 -9.57 -17.11 4.94
CA PRO A 242 -8.43 -17.22 5.85
C PRO A 242 -7.65 -18.54 5.69
N ALA A 243 -6.66 -18.78 6.54
CA ALA A 243 -6.03 -20.09 6.68
C ALA A 243 -7.06 -21.16 7.07
N TYR A 244 -6.80 -22.41 6.68
CA TYR A 244 -7.65 -23.56 7.03
C TYR A 244 -6.84 -24.82 7.23
N THR A 245 -7.45 -25.80 7.89
CA THR A 245 -6.99 -27.19 7.95
C THR A 245 -8.08 -28.14 7.50
N GLU A 246 -7.71 -29.34 7.07
CA GLU A 246 -8.69 -30.38 6.72
C GLU A 246 -8.76 -31.47 7.77
N LEU A 247 -9.94 -31.69 8.34
CA LEU A 247 -10.22 -32.72 9.32
C LEU A 247 -11.36 -33.63 8.80
N GLY A 248 -11.03 -34.89 8.54
CA GLY A 248 -12.01 -35.87 8.05
C GLY A 248 -12.67 -35.45 6.73
N GLY A 249 -11.91 -34.82 5.82
CA GLY A 249 -12.40 -34.33 4.54
C GLY A 249 -13.27 -33.04 4.66
N ARG A 250 -13.22 -32.36 5.78
CA ARG A 250 -13.91 -31.09 6.02
C ARG A 250 -12.92 -29.99 6.30
N ARG A 251 -13.11 -28.84 5.63
CA ARG A 251 -12.31 -27.64 5.84
C ARG A 251 -12.75 -26.93 7.11
N VAL A 252 -11.78 -26.66 8.00
CA VAL A 252 -11.94 -25.89 9.24
C VAL A 252 -11.13 -24.62 9.11
N TYR A 253 -11.78 -23.45 9.12
CA TYR A 253 -11.12 -22.17 9.01
C TYR A 253 -10.46 -21.74 10.31
N LEU A 254 -9.27 -21.17 10.18
CA LEU A 254 -8.41 -20.73 11.28
C LEU A 254 -8.27 -19.21 11.20
N THR A 255 -8.71 -18.53 12.24
CA THR A 255 -8.63 -17.07 12.35
C THR A 255 -7.98 -16.64 13.64
N ALA A 256 -7.33 -15.49 13.63
CA ALA A 256 -6.68 -14.92 14.80
C ALA A 256 -7.68 -14.09 15.62
N THR A 257 -8.46 -14.75 16.50
CA THR A 257 -9.35 -14.05 17.43
C THR A 257 -8.89 -14.26 18.87
N ASN A 258 -8.72 -13.17 19.65
CA ASN A 258 -8.39 -13.16 21.08
C ASN A 258 -7.00 -13.73 21.46
N TYR A 259 -5.96 -13.38 20.68
CA TYR A 259 -4.59 -13.84 20.94
C TYR A 259 -3.85 -13.07 22.02
N GLU A 260 -4.37 -11.97 22.53
CA GLU A 260 -3.76 -11.23 23.65
C GLU A 260 -3.50 -12.09 24.87
N ASP A 261 -4.33 -13.13 25.07
CA ASP A 261 -4.18 -14.10 26.16
C ASP A 261 -3.04 -15.09 25.94
N LEU A 262 -2.62 -15.35 24.69
CA LEU A 262 -1.53 -16.26 24.35
C LEU A 262 -0.15 -15.60 24.49
N PHE A 263 -0.09 -14.29 24.34
CA PHE A 263 1.13 -13.49 24.40
C PHE A 263 1.09 -12.46 25.54
N SER A 264 0.71 -12.91 26.75
CA SER A 264 0.81 -12.08 27.95
C SER A 264 2.28 -11.72 28.20
N GLY A 265 2.74 -10.63 27.60
CA GLY A 265 4.14 -10.18 27.61
C GLY A 265 4.72 -9.86 26.23
N ALA A 266 3.94 -10.04 25.15
CA ALA A 266 4.33 -9.59 23.81
C ALA A 266 4.72 -8.10 23.86
N ARG A 267 5.97 -7.83 23.52
CA ARG A 267 6.43 -6.44 23.38
C ARG A 267 5.95 -5.95 22.02
N VAL A 268 4.99 -5.06 22.02
CA VAL A 268 4.75 -4.23 20.83
C VAL A 268 6.04 -3.45 20.60
N PRO A 269 6.75 -3.67 19.46
CA PRO A 269 7.91 -2.86 19.15
C PRO A 269 7.45 -1.41 19.12
N THR A 270 8.01 -0.57 20.00
CA THR A 270 7.80 0.87 19.96
C THR A 270 8.63 1.43 18.81
N VAL A 271 8.20 1.21 17.59
CA VAL A 271 8.67 1.99 16.45
C VAL A 271 7.80 3.24 16.43
N GLY A 272 8.41 4.38 16.73
CA GLY A 272 7.73 5.66 16.54
C GLY A 272 7.25 5.75 15.09
N THR A 273 6.14 6.42 14.86
CA THR A 273 5.72 6.81 13.51
C THR A 273 6.75 7.80 12.97
N GLU A 274 7.84 7.30 12.39
CA GLU A 274 8.85 8.14 11.75
C GLU A 274 8.48 8.32 10.30
N THR A 275 8.24 9.57 9.93
CA THR A 275 8.26 9.97 8.52
C THR A 275 9.74 10.18 8.16
N GLU A 276 10.32 9.25 7.43
CA GLU A 276 11.63 9.47 6.82
C GLU A 276 11.47 10.46 5.66
N ALA A 277 11.53 11.77 5.99
CA ALA A 277 11.81 12.78 4.98
C ALA A 277 13.29 12.63 4.61
N ILE A 278 13.58 12.39 3.34
CA ILE A 278 14.96 12.35 2.85
C ILE A 278 15.57 13.74 3.10
N PRO A 279 16.69 13.86 3.83
CA PRO A 279 17.29 15.16 4.07
C PRO A 279 17.68 15.79 2.73
N VAL A 280 17.13 16.96 2.45
CA VAL A 280 17.58 17.81 1.35
C VAL A 280 19.06 18.10 1.63
N ALA A 281 19.94 17.63 0.75
CA ALA A 281 21.37 17.91 0.86
C ALA A 281 21.55 19.43 0.92
N GLY A 282 21.91 19.92 2.11
CA GLY A 282 22.08 21.34 2.37
C GLY A 282 23.16 21.90 1.41
N ASN A 283 22.81 22.95 0.70
CA ASN A 283 23.76 23.77 -0.05
C ASN A 283 24.88 24.22 0.90
N ALA A 284 26.01 23.54 0.84
CA ALA A 284 27.26 24.06 1.41
C ALA A 284 27.57 25.33 0.65
N ARG A 285 27.23 26.48 1.20
CA ARG A 285 27.75 27.78 0.74
C ARG A 285 29.25 27.72 0.86
N ARG A 286 29.94 27.70 -0.29
CA ARG A 286 31.36 28.01 -0.35
C ARG A 286 31.50 29.51 -0.01
N SER A 287 32.16 29.77 1.09
CA SER A 287 32.81 31.06 1.40
C SER A 287 34.17 31.12 0.74
#